data_a70eb7fbf03efb4b529bd8932bfe3172
#
_entry.id   a70eb7fbf03efb4b529bd8932bfe3172
#
_cell.length_a   1.000
_cell.length_b   1.000
_cell.length_c   1.000
_cell.angle_alpha   90.00
_cell.angle_beta   90.00
_cell.angle_gamma   90.00
#
_symmetry.space_group_name_H-M   'P 1'
#
loop_
_entity.id
_entity.type
_entity.pdbx_description
1 polymer ?
#
loop_
_entity_poly.entity_id
_entity_poly.type
_entity_poly.pdbx_seq_one_letter_code
_entity_poly.pdbx_strand_id
1 'polypeptide(L)'
;LMRHEELVDEQSVMICPAVADDEYSYISTLIAIRVRSRIRSYDYAVSTAFRIKCNANGVLSMLISFYDIETDELIDKLPITYDLALGREIQIQDCFEDGDGAWRSVLAARVQSAAEGQNMTLLNDIMPIEDDRLFYLTGAGITVMYRPYEITTGLDPWPELSISLPDLKRWLKDGGAADRLLNTENTETEVPWDEYGADTEEMNGDLSA
;
A
#
# COMPACT_ATOMS: atom_id res chain seq x y z
N LEU A 1 3.40 7.69 13.49
CA LEU A 1 2.08 7.18 13.09
C LEU A 1 1.37 6.57 14.29
N MET A 2 0.05 6.62 14.29
CA MET A 2 -0.82 6.03 15.32
C MET A 2 -1.87 5.18 14.62
N ARG A 3 -2.49 4.25 15.35
CA ARG A 3 -3.66 3.50 14.89
C ARG A 3 -4.91 4.35 15.13
N HIS A 4 -5.75 4.49 14.12
CA HIS A 4 -7.09 5.06 14.24
C HIS A 4 -8.11 3.96 13.98
N GLU A 5 -9.10 3.85 14.87
CA GLU A 5 -10.19 2.87 14.77
C GLU A 5 -11.52 3.60 14.84
N GLU A 6 -12.43 3.27 13.94
CA GLU A 6 -13.75 3.89 13.83
C GLU A 6 -14.79 2.87 13.37
N LEU A 7 -15.99 2.93 13.94
CA LEU A 7 -17.16 2.23 13.43
C LEU A 7 -17.76 3.06 12.28
N VAL A 8 -17.70 2.54 11.06
CA VAL A 8 -18.11 3.29 9.85
C VAL A 8 -19.63 3.25 9.65
N ASP A 9 -20.24 2.13 9.99
CA ASP A 9 -21.67 1.86 10.02
C ASP A 9 -21.98 0.92 11.21
N GLU A 10 -23.18 0.35 11.28
CA GLU A 10 -23.58 -0.52 12.41
C GLU A 10 -22.75 -1.81 12.51
N GLN A 11 -22.00 -2.19 11.48
CA GLN A 11 -21.34 -3.49 11.38
C GLN A 11 -19.89 -3.42 10.94
N SER A 12 -19.49 -2.37 10.19
CA SER A 12 -18.14 -2.28 9.58
C SER A 12 -17.18 -1.51 10.46
N VAL A 13 -15.95 -2.04 10.61
CA VAL A 13 -14.89 -1.45 11.44
C VAL A 13 -13.73 -1.00 10.55
N MET A 14 -13.41 0.29 10.59
CA MET A 14 -12.25 0.86 9.92
C MET A 14 -11.07 0.95 10.87
N ILE A 15 -9.96 0.33 10.48
CA ILE A 15 -8.65 0.50 11.12
C ILE A 15 -7.70 1.05 10.07
N CYS A 16 -7.19 2.25 10.29
CA CYS A 16 -6.25 2.89 9.37
C CYS A 16 -5.18 3.68 10.14
N PRO A 17 -4.04 4.02 9.51
CA PRO A 17 -3.04 4.84 10.16
C PRO A 17 -3.48 6.29 10.29
N ALA A 18 -3.10 6.92 11.40
CA ALA A 18 -3.19 8.35 11.61
C ALA A 18 -1.80 8.96 11.79
N VAL A 19 -1.57 10.10 11.15
CA VAL A 19 -0.33 10.86 11.26
C VAL A 19 -0.40 11.74 12.50
N ALA A 20 0.56 11.57 13.40
CA ALA A 20 0.60 12.30 14.67
C ALA A 20 1.18 13.72 14.55
N ASP A 21 1.87 14.01 13.45
CA ASP A 21 2.48 15.31 13.19
C ASP A 21 1.42 16.32 12.75
N ASP A 22 1.38 17.48 13.39
CA ASP A 22 0.38 18.52 13.12
C ASP A 22 0.46 19.04 11.68
N GLU A 23 1.66 19.13 11.10
CA GLU A 23 1.87 19.57 9.71
C GLU A 23 1.21 18.65 8.70
N TYR A 24 1.17 17.34 9.00
CA TYR A 24 0.64 16.31 8.10
C TYR A 24 -0.67 15.68 8.59
N SER A 25 -1.29 16.25 9.63
CA SER A 25 -2.53 15.70 10.24
C SER A 25 -3.69 15.58 9.25
N TYR A 26 -3.75 16.46 8.24
CA TYR A 26 -4.74 16.41 7.16
C TYR A 26 -4.69 15.10 6.36
N ILE A 27 -3.50 14.46 6.26
CA ILE A 27 -3.32 13.17 5.56
C ILE A 27 -4.14 12.09 6.25
N SER A 28 -4.22 12.08 7.58
CA SER A 28 -5.08 11.15 8.34
C SER A 28 -6.53 11.25 7.89
N THR A 29 -7.02 12.47 7.71
CA THR A 29 -8.40 12.72 7.24
C THR A 29 -8.60 12.19 5.82
N LEU A 30 -7.63 12.41 4.91
CA LEU A 30 -7.71 11.94 3.54
C LEU A 30 -7.68 10.40 3.46
N ILE A 31 -6.81 9.76 4.24
CA ILE A 31 -6.75 8.29 4.35
C ILE A 31 -8.10 7.76 4.83
N ALA A 32 -8.61 8.30 5.96
CA ALA A 32 -9.87 7.87 6.54
C ALA A 32 -11.06 8.04 5.57
N ILE A 33 -11.13 9.16 4.85
CA ILE A 33 -12.16 9.40 3.83
C ILE A 33 -12.08 8.32 2.74
N ARG A 34 -10.87 8.03 2.24
CA ARG A 34 -10.67 7.06 1.17
C ARG A 34 -11.03 5.64 1.59
N VAL A 35 -10.57 5.22 2.78
CA VAL A 35 -10.89 3.89 3.34
C VAL A 35 -12.38 3.76 3.61
N ARG A 36 -12.99 4.77 4.26
CA ARG A 36 -14.45 4.80 4.53
C ARG A 36 -15.28 4.74 3.24
N SER A 37 -14.88 5.48 2.21
CA SER A 37 -15.54 5.43 0.90
C SER A 37 -15.49 4.03 0.30
N ARG A 38 -14.36 3.33 0.47
CA ARG A 38 -14.19 1.96 -0.01
C ARG A 38 -15.05 0.98 0.78
N ILE A 39 -15.08 1.07 2.11
CA ILE A 39 -15.95 0.25 2.96
C ILE A 39 -17.42 0.40 2.51
N ARG A 40 -17.89 1.62 2.30
CA ARG A 40 -19.27 1.89 1.89
C ARG A 40 -19.64 1.40 0.48
N SER A 41 -18.67 0.94 -0.31
CA SER A 41 -18.95 0.33 -1.61
C SER A 41 -19.31 -1.14 -1.54
N TYR A 42 -19.18 -1.76 -0.37
CA TYR A 42 -19.62 -3.13 -0.11
C TYR A 42 -21.03 -3.12 0.50
N ASP A 43 -21.79 -4.17 0.22
CA ASP A 43 -23.16 -4.39 0.75
C ASP A 43 -23.20 -5.36 1.94
N TYR A 44 -22.02 -5.63 2.53
CA TYR A 44 -21.81 -6.48 3.68
C TYR A 44 -20.79 -5.86 4.63
N ALA A 45 -20.70 -6.40 5.85
CA ALA A 45 -19.82 -5.89 6.90
C ALA A 45 -18.33 -6.13 6.59
N VAL A 46 -17.52 -5.08 6.72
CA VAL A 46 -16.10 -5.09 6.37
C VAL A 46 -15.25 -4.60 7.54
N SER A 47 -14.18 -5.31 7.83
CA SER A 47 -13.09 -4.81 8.67
C SER A 47 -11.86 -4.45 7.84
N THR A 48 -11.01 -3.56 8.35
CA THR A 48 -9.76 -3.22 7.69
C THR A 48 -8.56 -3.42 8.61
N ALA A 49 -7.41 -3.68 8.00
CA ALA A 49 -6.10 -3.64 8.64
C ALA A 49 -5.14 -2.87 7.74
N PHE A 50 -4.02 -2.38 8.29
CA PHE A 50 -3.02 -1.69 7.48
C PHE A 50 -1.60 -2.15 7.78
N ARG A 51 -0.71 -1.95 6.79
CA ARG A 51 0.74 -2.09 6.96
C ARG A 51 1.42 -0.87 6.37
N ILE A 52 2.37 -0.29 7.10
CA ILE A 52 3.25 0.75 6.57
C ILE A 52 4.35 0.05 5.76
N LYS A 53 4.47 0.44 4.50
CA LYS A 53 5.44 -0.10 3.54
C LYS A 53 6.67 0.79 3.41
N CYS A 54 6.50 2.11 3.61
CA CYS A 54 7.58 3.08 3.65
C CYS A 54 7.17 4.28 4.50
N ASN A 55 8.07 4.77 5.33
CA ASN A 55 7.95 6.05 6.04
C ASN A 55 9.35 6.66 6.13
N ALA A 56 9.87 7.13 5.01
CA ALA A 56 11.24 7.65 4.90
C ALA A 56 11.35 8.70 3.81
N ASN A 57 12.30 9.64 3.94
CA ASN A 57 12.66 10.64 2.92
C ASN A 57 11.47 11.41 2.33
N GLY A 58 10.48 11.74 3.18
CA GLY A 58 9.28 12.44 2.74
C GLY A 58 8.31 11.58 1.92
N VAL A 59 8.41 10.25 2.05
CA VAL A 59 7.49 9.29 1.43
C VAL A 59 6.79 8.51 2.52
N LEU A 60 5.45 8.50 2.48
CA LEU A 60 4.60 7.65 3.31
C LEU A 60 3.82 6.72 2.40
N SER A 61 4.12 5.43 2.47
CA SER A 61 3.45 4.41 1.68
C SER A 61 2.88 3.31 2.55
N MET A 62 1.67 2.87 2.24
CA MET A 62 0.93 1.91 3.06
C MET A 62 0.05 1.01 2.21
N LEU A 63 -0.33 -0.11 2.77
CA LEU A 63 -1.29 -1.04 2.21
C LEU A 63 -2.42 -1.25 3.21
N ILE A 64 -3.64 -0.95 2.81
CA ILE A 64 -4.86 -1.22 3.57
C ILE A 64 -5.46 -2.52 3.02
N SER A 65 -5.72 -3.47 3.90
CA SER A 65 -6.40 -4.74 3.58
C SER A 65 -7.83 -4.70 4.10
N PHE A 66 -8.76 -5.20 3.30
CA PHE A 66 -10.18 -5.27 3.63
C PHE A 66 -10.60 -6.72 3.79
N TYR A 67 -11.32 -7.02 4.84
CA TYR A 67 -11.75 -8.38 5.18
C TYR A 67 -13.26 -8.41 5.36
N ASP A 68 -13.89 -9.43 4.85
CA ASP A 68 -15.27 -9.76 5.21
C ASP A 68 -15.31 -10.18 6.69
N ILE A 69 -16.17 -9.57 7.51
CA ILE A 69 -16.22 -9.83 8.95
C ILE A 69 -16.77 -11.24 9.25
N GLU A 70 -17.67 -11.74 8.41
CA GLU A 70 -18.29 -13.04 8.66
C GLU A 70 -17.35 -14.20 8.32
N THR A 71 -16.58 -14.08 7.24
CA THR A 71 -15.71 -15.16 6.73
C THR A 71 -14.25 -14.99 7.10
N ASP A 72 -13.84 -13.80 7.54
CA ASP A 72 -12.44 -13.39 7.73
C ASP A 72 -11.58 -13.51 6.44
N GLU A 73 -12.24 -13.50 5.29
CA GLU A 73 -11.57 -13.58 4.00
C GLU A 73 -11.08 -12.19 3.56
N LEU A 74 -9.86 -12.15 3.00
CA LEU A 74 -9.31 -10.95 2.36
C LEU A 74 -10.06 -10.70 1.05
N ILE A 75 -10.79 -9.60 0.99
CA ILE A 75 -11.66 -9.24 -0.15
C ILE A 75 -11.06 -8.16 -1.05
N ASP A 76 -10.22 -7.30 -0.50
CA ASP A 76 -9.60 -6.20 -1.27
C ASP A 76 -8.32 -5.69 -0.63
N LYS A 77 -7.48 -5.03 -1.45
CA LYS A 77 -6.28 -4.31 -1.03
C LYS A 77 -6.26 -2.92 -1.67
N LEU A 78 -5.95 -1.90 -0.87
CA LEU A 78 -5.81 -0.52 -1.30
C LEU A 78 -4.42 -0.01 -0.93
N PRO A 79 -3.50 0.05 -1.89
CA PRO A 79 -2.23 0.74 -1.68
C PRO A 79 -2.47 2.26 -1.73
N ILE A 80 -1.79 2.98 -0.85
CA ILE A 80 -1.82 4.45 -0.79
C ILE A 80 -0.39 4.93 -0.61
N THR A 81 0.06 5.85 -1.46
CA THR A 81 1.38 6.45 -1.37
C THR A 81 1.27 7.97 -1.40
N TYR A 82 1.78 8.63 -0.36
CA TYR A 82 1.90 10.09 -0.26
C TYR A 82 3.33 10.54 -0.51
N ASP A 83 3.49 11.56 -1.32
CA ASP A 83 4.67 12.40 -1.36
C ASP A 83 4.45 13.58 -0.39
N LEU A 84 5.11 13.54 0.77
CA LEU A 84 4.97 14.56 1.81
C LEU A 84 5.55 15.91 1.38
N ALA A 85 6.56 15.91 0.49
CA ALA A 85 7.12 17.14 -0.06
C ALA A 85 6.13 17.84 -1.02
N LEU A 86 5.30 17.07 -1.74
CA LEU A 86 4.22 17.59 -2.58
C LEU A 86 2.90 17.76 -1.81
N GLY A 87 2.78 17.21 -0.61
CA GLY A 87 1.57 17.25 0.22
C GLY A 87 0.38 16.52 -0.37
N ARG A 88 0.59 15.53 -1.24
CA ARG A 88 -0.48 14.82 -1.92
C ARG A 88 -0.21 13.33 -2.12
N GLU A 89 -1.27 12.58 -2.32
CA GLU A 89 -1.19 11.22 -2.84
C GLU A 89 -0.63 11.25 -4.28
N ILE A 90 0.21 10.26 -4.58
CA ILE A 90 0.81 10.08 -5.91
C ILE A 90 0.34 8.79 -6.55
N GLN A 91 0.30 8.80 -7.89
CA GLN A 91 0.10 7.63 -8.74
C GLN A 91 1.44 7.09 -9.21
N ILE A 92 1.47 5.87 -9.76
CA ILE A 92 2.70 5.24 -10.21
C ILE A 92 3.44 6.07 -11.25
N GLN A 93 2.73 6.74 -12.14
CA GLN A 93 3.31 7.64 -13.15
C GLN A 93 4.08 8.82 -12.53
N ASP A 94 3.70 9.30 -11.35
CA ASP A 94 4.39 10.40 -10.65
C ASP A 94 5.81 10.02 -10.20
N CYS A 95 6.13 8.71 -10.17
CA CYS A 95 7.46 8.21 -9.84
C CYS A 95 8.45 8.34 -11.02
N PHE A 96 7.97 8.56 -12.23
CA PHE A 96 8.77 8.51 -13.46
C PHE A 96 8.84 9.85 -14.17
N GLU A 97 9.89 10.03 -15.01
CA GLU A 97 10.02 11.21 -15.84
C GLU A 97 8.89 11.32 -16.86
N ASP A 98 8.41 12.55 -17.05
CA ASP A 98 7.48 12.90 -18.11
C ASP A 98 8.24 12.86 -19.46
N GLY A 99 8.09 11.80 -20.22
CA GLY A 99 8.76 11.62 -21.49
C GLY A 99 7.87 10.90 -22.50
N ASP A 100 8.49 10.06 -23.30
CA ASP A 100 7.81 9.22 -24.29
C ASP A 100 7.02 8.04 -23.68
N GLY A 101 6.99 7.95 -22.34
CA GLY A 101 6.33 6.86 -21.63
C GLY A 101 7.07 5.51 -21.69
N ALA A 102 8.32 5.51 -22.12
CA ALA A 102 9.13 4.29 -22.23
C ALA A 102 9.22 3.51 -20.90
N TRP A 103 9.14 4.20 -19.76
CA TRP A 103 9.16 3.59 -18.43
C TRP A 103 8.05 2.53 -18.27
N ARG A 104 6.88 2.68 -18.94
CA ARG A 104 5.76 1.73 -18.85
C ARG A 104 6.15 0.34 -19.34
N SER A 105 6.79 0.29 -20.49
CA SER A 105 7.26 -0.97 -21.08
C SER A 105 8.45 -1.56 -20.32
N VAL A 106 9.36 -0.71 -19.83
CA VAL A 106 10.49 -1.14 -19.01
C VAL A 106 10.02 -1.74 -17.69
N LEU A 107 9.10 -1.06 -17.01
CA LEU A 107 8.55 -1.57 -15.75
C LEU A 107 7.77 -2.87 -15.99
N ALA A 108 6.97 -2.96 -17.07
CA ALA A 108 6.27 -4.20 -17.44
C ALA A 108 7.24 -5.38 -17.63
N ALA A 109 8.35 -5.16 -18.33
CA ALA A 109 9.36 -6.20 -18.53
C ALA A 109 10.02 -6.64 -17.21
N ARG A 110 10.22 -5.71 -16.25
CA ARG A 110 10.74 -6.04 -14.91
C ARG A 110 9.72 -6.81 -14.08
N VAL A 111 8.45 -6.40 -14.15
CA VAL A 111 7.32 -7.12 -13.52
C VAL A 111 7.21 -8.55 -14.07
N GLN A 112 7.29 -8.72 -15.39
CA GLN A 112 7.32 -10.02 -16.04
C GLN A 112 8.45 -10.91 -15.48
N SER A 113 9.67 -10.37 -15.45
CA SER A 113 10.83 -11.10 -14.91
C SER A 113 10.69 -11.43 -13.42
N ALA A 114 10.08 -10.54 -12.63
CA ALA A 114 9.83 -10.78 -11.21
C ALA A 114 8.81 -11.91 -11.01
N ALA A 115 7.74 -11.94 -11.81
CA ALA A 115 6.74 -13.01 -11.79
C ALA A 115 7.35 -14.37 -12.16
N GLU A 116 8.19 -14.41 -13.20
CA GLU A 116 8.94 -15.60 -13.62
C GLU A 116 9.89 -16.08 -12.51
N GLY A 117 10.59 -15.14 -11.85
CA GLY A 117 11.48 -15.43 -10.72
C GLY A 117 10.75 -16.02 -9.51
N GLN A 118 9.48 -15.69 -9.33
CA GLN A 118 8.61 -16.27 -8.30
C GLN A 118 7.89 -17.57 -8.77
N ASN A 119 8.21 -18.08 -9.97
CA ASN A 119 7.55 -19.22 -10.60
C ASN A 119 6.03 -19.05 -10.76
N MET A 120 5.56 -17.81 -10.95
CA MET A 120 4.15 -17.55 -11.26
C MET A 120 3.82 -18.00 -12.68
N THR A 121 2.69 -18.69 -12.83
CA THR A 121 2.15 -18.99 -14.16
C THR A 121 1.28 -17.85 -14.61
N LEU A 122 1.79 -17.04 -15.53
CA LEU A 122 1.06 -15.90 -16.08
C LEU A 122 0.03 -16.36 -17.13
N LEU A 123 -1.10 -15.67 -17.17
CA LEU A 123 -2.15 -15.87 -18.18
C LEU A 123 -1.73 -15.34 -19.54
N ASN A 124 -1.03 -14.20 -19.55
CA ASN A 124 -0.55 -13.50 -20.74
C ASN A 124 0.73 -12.72 -20.37
N ASP A 125 1.43 -12.20 -21.37
CA ASP A 125 2.52 -11.27 -21.16
C ASP A 125 2.02 -10.01 -20.43
N ILE A 126 2.86 -9.46 -19.56
CA ILE A 126 2.54 -8.24 -18.83
C ILE A 126 2.52 -7.06 -19.82
N MET A 127 1.37 -6.45 -19.97
CA MET A 127 1.18 -5.26 -20.81
C MET A 127 1.89 -4.03 -20.21
N PRO A 128 2.21 -2.99 -21.02
CA PRO A 128 2.76 -1.74 -20.51
C PRO A 128 1.94 -1.20 -19.35
N ILE A 129 2.62 -0.75 -18.29
CA ILE A 129 1.99 -0.34 -17.04
C ILE A 129 1.12 0.90 -17.26
N GLU A 130 -0.13 0.84 -16.80
CA GLU A 130 -1.09 1.95 -16.84
C GLU A 130 -0.76 3.01 -15.78
N ASP A 131 -1.23 4.25 -15.99
CA ASP A 131 -0.90 5.40 -15.14
C ASP A 131 -1.47 5.30 -13.72
N ASP A 132 -2.57 4.58 -13.56
CA ASP A 132 -3.31 4.36 -12.31
C ASP A 132 -3.12 2.94 -11.74
N ARG A 133 -2.09 2.20 -12.22
CA ARG A 133 -1.76 0.87 -11.72
C ARG A 133 -1.55 0.91 -10.21
N LEU A 134 -2.17 -0.04 -9.51
CA LEU A 134 -1.99 -0.22 -8.07
C LEU A 134 -0.51 -0.46 -7.74
N PHE A 135 0.03 0.32 -6.83
CA PHE A 135 1.42 0.21 -6.40
C PHE A 135 1.61 0.76 -4.99
N TYR A 136 2.71 0.38 -4.39
CA TYR A 136 3.26 1.05 -3.22
C TYR A 136 4.79 1.12 -3.31
N LEU A 137 5.38 2.05 -2.56
CA LEU A 137 6.82 2.18 -2.41
C LEU A 137 7.28 1.49 -1.13
N THR A 138 8.46 0.89 -1.19
CA THR A 138 9.24 0.43 -0.04
C THR A 138 10.57 1.20 -0.01
N GLY A 139 11.36 1.06 1.06
CA GLY A 139 12.71 1.62 1.10
C GLY A 139 13.65 1.08 0.01
N ALA A 140 13.31 -0.03 -0.62
CA ALA A 140 14.16 -0.71 -1.62
C ALA A 140 13.57 -0.72 -3.03
N GLY A 141 12.26 -0.55 -3.20
CA GLY A 141 11.61 -0.83 -4.47
C GLY A 141 10.25 -0.20 -4.69
N ILE A 142 9.77 -0.37 -5.92
CA ILE A 142 8.37 -0.18 -6.32
C ILE A 142 7.73 -1.57 -6.36
N THR A 143 6.64 -1.76 -5.63
CA THR A 143 5.83 -2.97 -5.74
C THR A 143 4.59 -2.67 -6.56
N VAL A 144 4.46 -3.35 -7.68
CA VAL A 144 3.30 -3.30 -8.57
C VAL A 144 2.32 -4.39 -8.15
N MET A 145 1.05 -4.02 -7.99
CA MET A 145 0.01 -4.92 -7.53
C MET A 145 -1.00 -5.22 -8.63
N TYR A 146 -1.51 -6.44 -8.61
CA TYR A 146 -2.56 -6.91 -9.50
C TYR A 146 -3.74 -7.46 -8.68
N ARG A 147 -4.93 -7.32 -9.24
CA ARG A 147 -6.14 -7.88 -8.64
C ARG A 147 -6.18 -9.39 -8.83
N PRO A 148 -7.03 -10.08 -8.07
CA PRO A 148 -7.23 -11.52 -8.24
C PRO A 148 -7.58 -11.86 -9.70
N TYR A 149 -6.93 -12.89 -10.22
CA TYR A 149 -7.14 -13.41 -11.59
C TYR A 149 -6.79 -12.44 -12.73
N GLU A 150 -6.15 -11.31 -12.47
CA GLU A 150 -5.78 -10.32 -13.50
C GLU A 150 -4.62 -10.83 -14.36
N ILE A 151 -3.58 -11.37 -13.73
CA ILE A 151 -2.38 -11.87 -14.44
C ILE A 151 -2.08 -13.35 -14.22
N THR A 152 -2.71 -13.98 -13.24
CA THR A 152 -2.48 -15.38 -12.87
C THR A 152 -3.77 -16.06 -12.44
N THR A 153 -3.88 -17.38 -12.70
CA THR A 153 -4.92 -18.25 -12.12
C THR A 153 -4.48 -18.88 -10.81
N GLY A 154 -3.27 -18.53 -10.35
CA GLY A 154 -2.56 -19.25 -9.31
C GLY A 154 -3.06 -19.01 -7.89
N LEU A 155 -2.30 -19.56 -6.95
CA LEU A 155 -2.60 -19.58 -5.53
C LEU A 155 -2.46 -18.23 -4.83
N ASP A 156 -1.76 -17.26 -5.44
CA ASP A 156 -1.69 -15.89 -4.90
C ASP A 156 -2.82 -15.05 -5.48
N PRO A 157 -3.86 -14.77 -4.70
CA PRO A 157 -5.00 -14.00 -5.19
C PRO A 157 -4.65 -12.52 -5.42
N TRP A 158 -3.59 -11.98 -4.81
CA TRP A 158 -3.16 -10.59 -4.91
C TRP A 158 -1.67 -10.52 -5.26
N PRO A 159 -1.27 -10.75 -6.53
CA PRO A 159 0.13 -10.68 -6.92
C PRO A 159 0.77 -9.33 -6.60
N GLU A 160 1.86 -9.36 -5.83
CA GLU A 160 2.68 -8.21 -5.45
C GLU A 160 4.10 -8.41 -6.00
N LEU A 161 4.46 -7.66 -7.03
CA LEU A 161 5.71 -7.83 -7.77
C LEU A 161 6.62 -6.63 -7.52
N SER A 162 7.69 -6.86 -6.75
CA SER A 162 8.63 -5.83 -6.32
C SER A 162 9.80 -5.70 -7.29
N ILE A 163 10.07 -4.47 -7.71
CA ILE A 163 11.15 -4.09 -8.60
C ILE A 163 12.08 -3.13 -7.86
N SER A 164 13.36 -3.42 -7.85
CA SER A 164 14.40 -2.63 -7.19
C SER A 164 14.48 -1.21 -7.80
N LEU A 165 14.54 -0.17 -6.96
CA LEU A 165 14.71 1.22 -7.42
C LEU A 165 16.00 1.43 -8.23
N PRO A 166 17.16 0.88 -7.85
CA PRO A 166 18.37 0.94 -8.67
C PRO A 166 18.18 0.46 -10.12
N ASP A 167 17.35 -0.56 -10.36
CA ASP A 167 17.06 -1.08 -11.69
C ASP A 167 16.22 -0.12 -12.55
N LEU A 168 15.55 0.82 -11.90
CA LEU A 168 14.66 1.81 -12.51
C LEU A 168 15.27 3.21 -12.56
N LYS A 169 16.43 3.44 -11.94
CA LYS A 169 17.03 4.77 -11.70
C LYS A 169 17.01 5.69 -12.91
N ARG A 170 17.26 5.15 -14.10
CA ARG A 170 17.32 5.94 -15.34
C ARG A 170 16.00 6.61 -15.72
N TRP A 171 14.90 6.05 -15.27
CA TRP A 171 13.54 6.46 -15.63
C TRP A 171 12.80 7.16 -14.48
N LEU A 172 13.40 7.14 -13.27
CA LEU A 172 12.80 7.83 -12.13
C LEU A 172 12.83 9.33 -12.32
N LYS A 173 11.79 9.99 -11.86
CA LYS A 173 11.72 11.45 -11.83
C LYS A 173 12.75 12.00 -10.85
N ASP A 174 13.63 12.87 -11.33
CA ASP A 174 14.69 13.49 -10.53
C ASP A 174 14.08 14.25 -9.34
N GLY A 175 14.55 13.96 -8.12
CA GLY A 175 13.99 14.49 -6.87
C GLY A 175 12.57 14.03 -6.54
N GLY A 176 11.96 13.14 -7.33
CA GLY A 176 10.66 12.55 -7.07
C GLY A 176 10.66 11.57 -5.88
N ALA A 177 9.48 11.12 -5.46
CA ALA A 177 9.32 10.25 -4.29
C ALA A 177 10.22 8.99 -4.37
N ALA A 178 10.19 8.29 -5.50
CA ALA A 178 10.98 7.08 -5.70
C ALA A 178 12.49 7.35 -5.77
N ASP A 179 12.91 8.47 -6.39
CA ASP A 179 14.32 8.84 -6.50
C ASP A 179 14.91 9.20 -5.12
N ARG A 180 14.17 9.89 -4.27
CA ARG A 180 14.59 10.18 -2.90
C ARG A 180 14.84 8.93 -2.06
N LEU A 181 14.19 7.80 -2.37
CA LEU A 181 14.39 6.53 -1.69
C LEU A 181 15.64 5.77 -2.15
N LEU A 182 16.22 6.08 -3.32
CA LEU A 182 17.46 5.45 -3.80
C LEU A 182 18.64 5.61 -2.83
N ASN A 183 18.67 6.69 -2.07
CA ASN A 183 19.76 7.03 -1.16
C ASN A 183 19.46 6.62 0.30
N THR A 184 18.36 5.92 0.53
CA THR A 184 18.02 5.40 1.85
C THR A 184 18.87 4.15 2.08
N GLU A 185 19.75 4.14 3.06
CA GLU A 185 20.31 2.90 3.59
C GLU A 185 19.12 2.03 4.00
N ASN A 186 19.08 0.78 3.52
CA ASN A 186 17.96 -0.16 3.71
C ASN A 186 17.56 -0.27 5.19
N THR A 187 16.74 0.64 5.64
CA THR A 187 15.93 0.46 6.82
C THR A 187 14.63 -0.15 6.34
N GLU A 188 14.59 -1.48 6.24
CA GLU A 188 13.33 -2.21 6.21
C GLU A 188 12.59 -1.88 7.51
N THR A 189 11.76 -0.87 7.45
CA THR A 189 10.80 -0.60 8.51
C THR A 189 9.47 -1.22 8.09
N GLU A 190 9.43 -2.53 7.91
CA GLU A 190 8.22 -3.27 8.23
C GLU A 190 8.08 -3.22 9.75
N VAL A 191 7.48 -2.16 10.25
CA VAL A 191 7.09 -2.13 11.66
C VAL A 191 5.83 -2.99 11.76
N PRO A 192 5.87 -4.13 12.48
CA PRO A 192 4.69 -4.93 12.72
C PRO A 192 3.62 -4.05 13.37
N TRP A 193 2.37 -4.23 12.98
CA TRP A 193 1.22 -3.44 13.47
C TRP A 193 1.00 -3.55 14.98
N ASP A 194 1.49 -4.61 15.62
CA ASP A 194 1.49 -4.89 17.05
C ASP A 194 2.41 -3.96 17.86
N GLU A 195 3.39 -3.28 17.24
CA GLU A 195 4.18 -2.24 17.90
C GLU A 195 3.46 -0.88 17.97
N TYR A 196 2.40 -0.66 17.19
CA TYR A 196 1.56 0.54 17.25
C TYR A 196 0.34 0.36 18.17
N GLY A 197 0.59 0.05 19.45
CA GLY A 197 -0.41 0.16 20.52
C GLY A 197 -1.30 -1.04 20.72
N ALA A 198 -0.73 -2.15 21.14
CA ALA A 198 -1.39 -3.08 22.02
C ALA A 198 -1.17 -2.62 23.48
N ASP A 199 -1.77 -1.51 23.87
CA ASP A 199 -2.09 -1.31 25.27
C ASP A 199 -3.29 -2.21 25.59
N THR A 200 -2.99 -3.49 25.81
CA THR A 200 -3.89 -4.38 26.54
C THR A 200 -3.85 -3.97 28.01
N GLU A 201 -4.61 -2.93 28.36
CA GLU A 201 -5.09 -2.83 29.73
C GLU A 201 -5.97 -4.06 29.99
N GLU A 202 -5.41 -5.01 30.73
CA GLU A 202 -6.13 -6.08 31.41
C GLU A 202 -7.27 -5.45 32.20
N MET A 203 -8.48 -5.47 31.64
CA MET A 203 -9.70 -5.33 32.47
C MET A 203 -9.96 -6.66 33.19
N ASN A 204 -9.11 -6.97 34.13
CA ASN A 204 -9.46 -7.87 35.23
C ASN A 204 -10.37 -7.11 36.22
N GLY A 205 -11.61 -6.95 35.84
CA GLY A 205 -12.68 -6.58 36.74
C GLY A 205 -13.10 -7.80 37.55
N ASP A 206 -12.60 -7.88 38.77
CA ASP A 206 -13.01 -8.77 39.83
C ASP A 206 -14.54 -8.65 40.06
N LEU A 207 -15.28 -9.69 39.67
CA LEU A 207 -16.70 -9.87 40.02
C LEU A 207 -16.79 -10.95 41.12
N SER A 208 -16.48 -10.55 42.35
CA SER A 208 -16.83 -11.31 43.54
C SER A 208 -17.34 -10.39 44.64
N ALA A 209 -18.67 -10.25 44.71
CA ALA A 209 -19.48 -10.09 45.95
C ALA A 209 -20.97 -10.16 45.59
#